data_af130c85d3095e750f7cd6996f0dd95e
#
_entry.id   af130c85d3095e750f7cd6996f0dd95e
#
_cell.length_a   1.000
_cell.length_b   1.000
_cell.length_c   1.000
_cell.angle_alpha   90.00
_cell.angle_beta   90.00
_cell.angle_gamma   90.00
#
_symmetry.space_group_name_H-M   'P 1'
#
loop_
_entity.id
_entity.type
_entity.pdbx_description
1 polymer ?
#
loop_
_entity_poly.entity_id
_entity_poly.type
_entity_poly.pdbx_seq_one_letter_code
_entity_poly.pdbx_strand_id
1 'polypeptide(L)'
;MAGKQYGQVKQRYMPEIMFGINKNLMVHGVATFSNMHNTNFGWEGAYAYTKYRFLSKDAVHAHFRMAAFAEGGYSKNPLFYDELNVQGDVSGVQGGLIATQLVNRLAVSSTVSYIQALYDKEKLHHADVVDKAMMYTLSAGFLILPFEYSSYDQLNFNVYTELLAQQSVGDKKTHFIDLAPAIQFIFNSNSKLNFGYRFQLRGNADRAMERSFLLSFEHTFFNALRKKKKE
;
A
#
# COMPACT_ATOMS: atom_id res chain seq x y z
N MET A 1 -3.51 6.27 -8.99
CA MET A 1 -4.61 5.28 -9.07
C MET A 1 -5.79 5.90 -9.78
N ALA A 2 -6.45 5.17 -10.66
CA ALA A 2 -7.63 5.64 -11.39
C ALA A 2 -8.64 4.50 -11.60
N GLY A 3 -9.94 4.83 -11.60
CA GLY A 3 -11.01 3.87 -11.84
C GLY A 3 -12.29 4.57 -12.24
N LYS A 4 -13.37 3.80 -12.44
CA LYS A 4 -14.70 4.34 -12.72
C LYS A 4 -15.65 4.02 -11.57
N GLN A 5 -16.41 5.02 -11.15
CA GLN A 5 -17.50 4.89 -10.18
C GLN A 5 -18.73 5.58 -10.77
N TYR A 6 -19.85 4.87 -10.89
CA TYR A 6 -21.11 5.38 -11.48
C TYR A 6 -20.92 6.14 -12.80
N GLY A 7 -20.04 5.63 -13.67
CA GLY A 7 -19.74 6.25 -14.97
C GLY A 7 -18.75 7.43 -14.93
N GLN A 8 -18.38 7.93 -13.76
CA GLN A 8 -17.39 9.00 -13.60
C GLN A 8 -15.99 8.45 -13.40
N VAL A 9 -14.99 9.13 -13.99
CA VAL A 9 -13.59 8.82 -13.75
C VAL A 9 -13.16 9.38 -12.40
N LYS A 10 -12.73 8.50 -11.52
CA LYS A 10 -12.17 8.82 -10.21
C LYS A 10 -10.67 8.61 -10.23
N GLN A 11 -9.92 9.56 -9.69
CA GLN A 11 -8.47 9.57 -9.71
C GLN A 11 -7.92 9.90 -8.33
N ARG A 12 -6.78 9.29 -7.99
CA ARG A 12 -6.02 9.59 -6.77
C ARG A 12 -4.53 9.70 -7.11
N TYR A 13 -3.91 10.76 -6.63
CA TYR A 13 -2.49 11.03 -6.70
C TYR A 13 -1.92 11.14 -5.28
N MET A 14 -0.82 10.42 -5.03
CA MET A 14 -0.25 10.28 -3.69
C MET A 14 1.26 10.50 -3.76
N PRO A 15 1.75 11.76 -3.71
CA PRO A 15 3.17 12.02 -3.57
C PRO A 15 3.67 11.55 -2.21
N GLU A 16 4.77 10.81 -2.21
CA GLU A 16 5.34 10.15 -1.06
C GLU A 16 6.82 10.48 -0.89
N ILE A 17 7.25 10.70 0.33
CA ILE A 17 8.65 10.84 0.72
C ILE A 17 8.97 9.75 1.74
N MET A 18 10.01 8.95 1.44
CA MET A 18 10.47 7.85 2.28
C MET A 18 11.84 8.12 2.85
N PHE A 19 12.02 7.85 4.14
CA PHE A 19 13.31 7.95 4.84
C PHE A 19 13.68 6.61 5.46
N GLY A 20 14.78 6.03 5.03
CA GLY A 20 15.45 4.93 5.73
C GLY A 20 16.29 5.50 6.89
N ILE A 21 15.77 5.42 8.12
CA ILE A 21 16.48 5.90 9.31
C ILE A 21 17.69 5.04 9.60
N ASN A 22 17.51 3.73 9.50
CA ASN A 22 18.58 2.73 9.59
C ASN A 22 18.16 1.45 8.83
N LYS A 23 19.00 0.40 8.91
CA LYS A 23 18.73 -0.87 8.20
C LYS A 23 17.42 -1.57 8.59
N ASN A 24 16.83 -1.20 9.74
CA ASN A 24 15.63 -1.85 10.27
C ASN A 24 14.40 -0.94 10.29
N LEU A 25 14.59 0.37 10.32
CA LEU A 25 13.52 1.36 10.50
C LEU A 25 13.41 2.27 9.28
N MET A 26 12.22 2.38 8.73
CA MET A 26 11.86 3.35 7.69
C MET A 26 10.58 4.10 8.08
N VAL A 27 10.47 5.33 7.60
CA VAL A 27 9.32 6.21 7.83
C VAL A 27 8.94 6.85 6.50
N HIS A 28 7.64 6.95 6.24
CA HIS A 28 7.07 7.60 5.06
C HIS A 28 6.14 8.73 5.48
N GLY A 29 6.10 9.78 4.67
CA GLY A 29 5.09 10.81 4.72
C GLY A 29 4.43 10.93 3.35
N VAL A 30 3.10 10.94 3.32
CA VAL A 30 2.32 10.93 2.08
C VAL A 30 1.22 11.97 2.16
N ALA A 31 1.02 12.71 1.07
CA ALA A 31 -0.16 13.55 0.88
C ALA A 31 -1.09 12.92 -0.16
N THR A 32 -2.40 13.01 0.06
CA THR A 32 -3.41 12.43 -0.83
C THR A 32 -4.23 13.52 -1.48
N PHE A 33 -4.26 13.48 -2.82
CA PHE A 33 -5.10 14.33 -3.66
C PHE A 33 -6.01 13.44 -4.49
N SER A 34 -7.30 13.67 -4.48
CA SER A 34 -8.23 12.88 -5.28
C SER A 34 -9.56 13.60 -5.55
N ASN A 35 -10.40 12.97 -6.35
CA ASN A 35 -11.81 13.31 -6.53
C ASN A 35 -12.72 12.12 -6.16
N MET A 36 -12.25 11.22 -5.27
CA MET A 36 -13.00 10.01 -4.93
C MET A 36 -14.25 10.30 -4.11
N HIS A 37 -14.19 11.26 -3.20
CA HIS A 37 -15.31 11.66 -2.34
C HIS A 37 -16.01 12.93 -2.84
N ASN A 38 -15.36 13.70 -3.70
CA ASN A 38 -15.88 14.95 -4.25
C ASN A 38 -15.89 14.95 -5.77
N THR A 39 -16.63 15.89 -6.37
CA THR A 39 -16.65 16.10 -7.83
C THR A 39 -15.34 16.70 -8.32
N ASN A 40 -14.76 17.60 -7.52
CA ASN A 40 -13.54 18.30 -7.86
C ASN A 40 -12.31 17.59 -7.31
N PHE A 41 -11.26 17.54 -8.12
CA PHE A 41 -9.95 17.04 -7.70
C PHE A 41 -9.29 18.02 -6.73
N GLY A 42 -8.86 17.54 -5.56
CA GLY A 42 -8.25 18.36 -4.53
C GLY A 42 -7.54 17.56 -3.45
N TRP A 43 -6.93 18.27 -2.50
CA TRP A 43 -6.32 17.63 -1.34
C TRP A 43 -7.39 17.01 -0.42
N GLU A 44 -7.20 15.75 -0.07
CA GLU A 44 -8.11 15.00 0.79
C GLU A 44 -7.53 14.69 2.16
N GLY A 45 -6.23 14.46 2.24
CA GLY A 45 -5.61 14.09 3.51
C GLY A 45 -4.09 13.87 3.41
N ALA A 46 -3.54 13.42 4.51
CA ALA A 46 -2.14 13.01 4.60
C ALA A 46 -2.00 11.87 5.61
N TYR A 47 -0.99 11.03 5.43
CA TYR A 47 -0.69 9.98 6.38
C TYR A 47 0.82 9.80 6.59
N ALA A 48 1.15 9.22 7.73
CA ALA A 48 2.50 8.79 8.06
C ALA A 48 2.50 7.28 8.28
N TYR A 49 3.52 6.63 7.77
CA TYR A 49 3.74 5.19 7.90
C TYR A 49 5.12 4.93 8.47
N THR A 50 5.23 3.99 9.39
CA THR A 50 6.50 3.50 9.92
C THR A 50 6.56 1.99 9.85
N LYS A 51 7.72 1.44 9.50
CA LYS A 51 7.98 0.01 9.45
C LYS A 51 9.28 -0.33 10.14
N TYR A 52 9.20 -1.28 11.07
CA TYR A 52 10.34 -1.82 11.79
C TYR A 52 10.54 -3.30 11.50
N ARG A 53 11.68 -3.62 10.88
CA ARG A 53 12.08 -5.00 10.60
C ARG A 53 12.78 -5.59 11.83
N PHE A 54 12.11 -6.47 12.53
CA PHE A 54 12.64 -7.09 13.75
C PHE A 54 13.30 -8.45 13.53
N LEU A 55 13.04 -9.11 12.38
CA LEU A 55 13.64 -10.38 12.03
C LEU A 55 14.17 -10.35 10.59
N SER A 56 15.41 -10.83 10.41
CA SER A 56 16.02 -11.10 9.10
C SER A 56 16.88 -12.35 9.22
N LYS A 57 16.53 -13.37 8.45
CA LYS A 57 17.30 -14.61 8.31
C LYS A 57 17.68 -14.71 6.83
N ASP A 58 18.96 -14.63 6.55
CA ASP A 58 19.48 -14.63 5.19
C ASP A 58 20.32 -15.88 4.98
N ALA A 59 20.03 -16.64 3.90
CA ALA A 59 20.80 -17.77 3.40
C ALA A 59 21.20 -17.50 1.95
N VAL A 60 21.99 -18.32 1.32
CA VAL A 60 22.56 -18.08 -0.02
C VAL A 60 21.48 -17.82 -1.08
N HIS A 61 20.37 -18.56 -1.02
CA HIS A 61 19.27 -18.45 -2.00
C HIS A 61 17.89 -18.27 -1.38
N ALA A 62 17.85 -18.00 -0.07
CA ALA A 62 16.58 -17.84 0.64
C ALA A 62 16.72 -16.76 1.72
N HIS A 63 15.74 -15.84 1.75
CA HIS A 63 15.70 -14.77 2.73
C HIS A 63 14.33 -14.76 3.39
N PHE A 64 14.28 -14.83 4.72
CA PHE A 64 13.05 -14.68 5.47
C PHE A 64 13.11 -13.41 6.32
N ARG A 65 12.11 -12.57 6.21
CA ARG A 65 12.04 -11.30 6.92
C ARG A 65 10.68 -11.08 7.54
N MET A 66 10.68 -10.54 8.75
CA MET A 66 9.45 -10.09 9.40
C MET A 66 9.59 -8.63 9.85
N ALA A 67 8.51 -7.90 9.71
CA ALA A 67 8.41 -6.51 10.12
C ALA A 67 7.06 -6.26 10.79
N ALA A 68 7.03 -5.32 11.73
CA ALA A 68 5.82 -4.66 12.20
C ALA A 68 5.70 -3.30 11.53
N PHE A 69 4.47 -2.84 11.33
CA PHE A 69 4.23 -1.49 10.85
C PHE A 69 3.09 -0.83 11.62
N ALA A 70 3.12 0.49 11.62
CA ALA A 70 2.05 1.33 12.08
C ALA A 70 1.86 2.48 11.09
N GLU A 71 0.62 2.87 10.90
CA GLU A 71 0.20 3.93 10.00
C GLU A 71 -0.85 4.79 10.70
N GLY A 72 -0.78 6.10 10.53
CA GLY A 72 -1.77 7.04 11.02
C GLY A 72 -2.07 8.08 9.96
N GLY A 73 -3.34 8.28 9.67
CA GLY A 73 -3.81 9.19 8.64
C GLY A 73 -4.84 10.18 9.12
N TYR A 74 -4.79 11.36 8.53
CA TYR A 74 -5.82 12.37 8.60
C TYR A 74 -6.49 12.50 7.24
N SER A 75 -7.81 12.45 7.21
CA SER A 75 -8.63 12.76 6.05
C SER A 75 -9.71 13.77 6.43
N LYS A 76 -9.98 14.70 5.52
CA LYS A 76 -11.13 15.61 5.65
C LYS A 76 -12.45 14.97 5.22
N ASN A 77 -12.38 13.78 4.60
CA ASN A 77 -13.54 13.08 4.12
C ASN A 77 -14.29 12.42 5.29
N PRO A 78 -15.63 12.43 5.26
CA PRO A 78 -16.43 11.66 6.23
C PRO A 78 -16.26 10.16 5.98
N LEU A 79 -16.55 9.38 7.02
CA LEU A 79 -16.65 7.92 6.90
C LEU A 79 -17.92 7.59 6.10
N PHE A 80 -17.75 7.09 4.89
CA PHE A 80 -18.84 6.87 3.95
C PHE A 80 -18.92 5.44 3.44
N TYR A 81 -17.75 4.83 3.16
CA TYR A 81 -17.65 3.48 2.62
C TYR A 81 -17.34 2.45 3.70
N ASP A 82 -17.71 1.20 3.42
CA ASP A 82 -17.35 0.05 4.26
C ASP A 82 -15.86 -0.36 4.09
N GLU A 83 -15.26 -0.04 2.93
CA GLU A 83 -13.83 -0.17 2.74
C GLU A 83 -13.09 0.89 3.56
N LEU A 84 -12.35 0.45 4.58
CA LEU A 84 -11.51 1.33 5.39
C LEU A 84 -10.11 1.43 4.80
N ASN A 85 -9.66 2.67 4.62
CA ASN A 85 -8.32 2.97 4.16
C ASN A 85 -7.85 4.30 4.77
N VAL A 86 -6.84 4.26 5.62
CA VAL A 86 -6.27 5.46 6.26
C VAL A 86 -5.39 6.30 5.31
N GLN A 87 -5.21 5.85 4.07
CA GLN A 87 -4.40 6.53 3.05
C GLN A 87 -5.19 7.60 2.28
N GLY A 88 -6.03 8.34 2.98
CA GLY A 88 -6.77 9.49 2.47
C GLY A 88 -8.29 9.33 2.45
N ASP A 89 -8.84 8.13 2.68
CA ASP A 89 -10.29 7.93 2.71
C ASP A 89 -10.86 8.29 4.08
N VAL A 90 -10.22 7.85 5.15
CA VAL A 90 -10.67 8.10 6.52
C VAL A 90 -9.52 8.55 7.41
N SER A 91 -9.82 9.36 8.43
CA SER A 91 -8.90 9.55 9.54
C SER A 91 -8.85 8.29 10.39
N GLY A 92 -7.66 7.85 10.78
CA GLY A 92 -7.56 6.60 11.53
C GLY A 92 -6.14 6.15 11.76
N VAL A 93 -6.06 4.95 12.34
CA VAL A 93 -4.80 4.26 12.58
C VAL A 93 -4.88 2.84 12.09
N GLN A 94 -3.76 2.32 11.60
CA GLN A 94 -3.60 0.94 11.19
C GLN A 94 -2.29 0.40 11.74
N GLY A 95 -2.28 -0.87 12.14
CA GLY A 95 -1.06 -1.55 12.55
C GLY A 95 -1.10 -3.01 12.19
N GLY A 96 0.07 -3.59 11.93
CA GLY A 96 0.12 -4.98 11.49
C GLY A 96 1.51 -5.57 11.41
N LEU A 97 1.53 -6.82 10.95
CA LEU A 97 2.72 -7.64 10.76
C LEU A 97 2.85 -8.05 9.30
N ILE A 98 4.07 -8.04 8.82
CA ILE A 98 4.45 -8.45 7.47
C ILE A 98 5.44 -9.59 7.60
N ALA A 99 5.23 -10.70 6.87
CA ALA A 99 6.18 -11.77 6.70
C ALA A 99 6.50 -11.95 5.22
N THR A 100 7.76 -11.99 4.87
CA THR A 100 8.21 -12.14 3.47
C THR A 100 9.24 -13.24 3.38
N GLN A 101 9.02 -14.19 2.48
CA GLN A 101 9.96 -15.24 2.10
C GLN A 101 10.39 -15.00 0.65
N LEU A 102 11.69 -14.90 0.44
CA LEU A 102 12.32 -14.93 -0.88
C LEU A 102 13.01 -16.27 -1.04
N VAL A 103 12.76 -16.96 -2.13
CA VAL A 103 13.47 -18.19 -2.53
C VAL A 103 13.87 -18.04 -3.99
N ASN A 104 15.18 -17.97 -4.24
CA ASN A 104 15.73 -17.68 -5.56
C ASN A 104 15.09 -16.41 -6.18
N ARG A 105 14.21 -16.59 -7.16
CA ARG A 105 13.54 -15.53 -7.92
C ARG A 105 12.08 -15.29 -7.50
N LEU A 106 11.56 -16.15 -6.61
CA LEU A 106 10.19 -16.08 -6.11
C LEU A 106 10.16 -15.40 -4.75
N ALA A 107 9.40 -14.33 -4.64
CA ALA A 107 9.09 -13.67 -3.39
C ALA A 107 7.62 -13.90 -3.03
N VAL A 108 7.35 -14.37 -1.83
CA VAL A 108 5.99 -14.47 -1.28
C VAL A 108 5.92 -13.62 -0.02
N SER A 109 4.90 -12.78 0.10
CA SER A 109 4.69 -11.94 1.26
C SER A 109 3.25 -12.03 1.74
N SER A 110 3.08 -12.02 3.06
CA SER A 110 1.76 -11.97 3.70
C SER A 110 1.73 -10.86 4.72
N THR A 111 0.60 -10.15 4.80
CA THR A 111 0.38 -9.11 5.79
C THR A 111 -0.95 -9.35 6.50
N VAL A 112 -0.95 -9.14 7.80
CA VAL A 112 -2.17 -9.09 8.61
C VAL A 112 -2.14 -7.78 9.39
N SER A 113 -3.23 -7.02 9.33
CA SER A 113 -3.33 -5.73 10.02
C SER A 113 -4.75 -5.44 10.51
N TYR A 114 -4.81 -4.55 11.47
CA TYR A 114 -6.04 -4.02 12.02
C TYR A 114 -6.13 -2.53 11.75
N ILE A 115 -7.29 -2.09 11.31
CA ILE A 115 -7.63 -0.68 11.06
C ILE A 115 -8.69 -0.24 12.05
N GLN A 116 -8.50 0.96 12.61
CA GLN A 116 -9.46 1.69 13.39
C GLN A 116 -9.65 3.08 12.79
N ALA A 117 -10.83 3.35 12.26
CA ALA A 117 -11.22 4.69 11.86
C ALA A 117 -11.48 5.57 13.10
N LEU A 118 -11.03 6.82 13.02
CA LEU A 118 -11.28 7.85 14.00
C LEU A 118 -12.24 8.86 13.39
N TYR A 119 -13.44 8.97 13.92
CA TYR A 119 -14.48 9.82 13.37
C TYR A 119 -15.31 10.47 14.48
N ASP A 120 -15.89 11.61 14.14
CA ASP A 120 -16.81 12.31 15.01
C ASP A 120 -18.22 11.73 14.80
N LYS A 121 -18.76 11.10 15.85
CA LYS A 121 -20.07 10.46 15.80
C LYS A 121 -21.21 11.44 15.49
N GLU A 122 -21.05 12.71 15.84
CA GLU A 122 -22.06 13.75 15.58
C GLU A 122 -22.14 14.11 14.08
N LYS A 123 -21.10 13.81 13.31
CA LYS A 123 -21.03 14.07 11.87
C LYS A 123 -21.43 12.87 11.01
N LEU A 124 -21.84 11.77 11.62
CA LEU A 124 -22.30 10.60 10.88
C LEU A 124 -23.68 10.83 10.30
N HIS A 125 -23.80 10.69 9.00
CA HIS A 125 -25.10 10.72 8.32
C HIS A 125 -25.85 9.37 8.37
N HIS A 126 -25.17 8.29 8.77
CA HIS A 126 -25.71 6.94 8.87
C HIS A 126 -25.29 6.29 10.19
N ALA A 127 -26.23 5.62 10.84
CA ALA A 127 -25.99 4.95 12.13
C ALA A 127 -25.17 3.66 12.00
N ASP A 128 -25.09 3.08 10.81
CA ASP A 128 -24.51 1.77 10.57
C ASP A 128 -23.27 1.88 9.66
N VAL A 129 -22.15 2.33 10.24
CA VAL A 129 -20.86 2.47 9.55
C VAL A 129 -19.84 1.45 10.06
N VAL A 130 -18.99 1.00 9.15
CA VAL A 130 -17.81 0.20 9.50
C VAL A 130 -16.72 1.14 10.00
N ASP A 131 -16.29 0.97 11.25
CA ASP A 131 -15.21 1.78 11.85
C ASP A 131 -13.96 0.96 12.19
N LYS A 132 -14.07 -0.36 12.09
CA LYS A 132 -12.98 -1.30 12.40
C LYS A 132 -12.94 -2.42 11.38
N ALA A 133 -11.74 -2.79 10.96
CA ALA A 133 -11.58 -3.91 10.06
C ALA A 133 -10.24 -4.64 10.28
N MET A 134 -10.24 -5.92 9.94
CA MET A 134 -9.04 -6.71 9.70
C MET A 134 -8.72 -6.70 8.22
N MET A 135 -7.46 -6.50 7.89
CA MET A 135 -6.94 -6.63 6.53
C MET A 135 -5.96 -7.79 6.42
N TYR A 136 -6.04 -8.47 5.31
CA TYR A 136 -5.17 -9.58 4.95
C TYR A 136 -4.67 -9.36 3.54
N THR A 137 -3.35 -9.49 3.33
CA THR A 137 -2.79 -9.52 1.98
C THR A 137 -1.91 -10.74 1.80
N LEU A 138 -1.92 -11.28 0.61
CA LEU A 138 -1.01 -12.34 0.17
C LEU A 138 -0.50 -11.97 -1.20
N SER A 139 0.80 -11.77 -1.35
CA SER A 139 1.42 -11.42 -2.62
C SER A 139 2.47 -12.46 -3.03
N ALA A 140 2.56 -12.71 -4.32
CA ALA A 140 3.59 -13.53 -4.92
C ALA A 140 4.19 -12.79 -6.12
N GLY A 141 5.51 -12.66 -6.16
CA GLY A 141 6.24 -11.97 -7.21
C GLY A 141 7.37 -12.83 -7.75
N PHE A 142 7.57 -12.79 -9.06
CA PHE A 142 8.62 -13.53 -9.72
C PHE A 142 9.45 -12.63 -10.62
N LEU A 143 10.79 -12.71 -10.45
CA LEU A 143 11.74 -12.00 -11.31
C LEU A 143 11.91 -12.75 -12.63
N ILE A 144 11.39 -12.16 -13.71
CA ILE A 144 11.49 -12.71 -15.07
C ILE A 144 12.86 -12.39 -15.67
N LEU A 145 13.26 -11.12 -15.62
CA LEU A 145 14.55 -10.65 -16.18
C LEU A 145 15.33 -9.87 -15.13
N PRO A 146 16.69 -9.92 -15.18
CA PRO A 146 17.53 -10.69 -16.08
C PRO A 146 17.58 -12.17 -15.73
N PHE A 147 17.93 -13.03 -16.65
CA PHE A 147 18.18 -14.46 -16.35
C PHE A 147 19.46 -14.64 -15.55
N GLU A 148 20.49 -13.86 -15.87
CA GLU A 148 21.75 -13.81 -15.15
C GLU A 148 22.13 -12.35 -14.89
N TYR A 149 22.62 -12.06 -13.68
CA TYR A 149 23.10 -10.73 -13.33
C TYR A 149 24.52 -10.55 -13.80
N SER A 150 24.75 -9.54 -14.66
CA SER A 150 26.09 -9.11 -15.10
C SER A 150 26.47 -7.73 -14.55
N SER A 151 25.50 -6.87 -14.25
CA SER A 151 25.73 -5.55 -13.65
C SER A 151 24.51 -5.07 -12.83
N TYR A 152 24.71 -4.04 -12.01
CA TYR A 152 23.60 -3.40 -11.26
C TYR A 152 22.73 -2.49 -12.13
N ASP A 153 23.16 -2.15 -13.35
CA ASP A 153 22.45 -1.24 -14.26
C ASP A 153 21.45 -1.98 -15.15
N GLN A 154 21.39 -3.32 -15.03
CA GLN A 154 20.44 -4.12 -15.78
C GLN A 154 19.00 -3.79 -15.41
N LEU A 155 18.13 -3.86 -16.43
CA LEU A 155 16.70 -3.81 -16.23
C LEU A 155 16.20 -5.09 -15.55
N ASN A 156 15.55 -4.94 -14.40
CA ASN A 156 14.81 -6.03 -13.78
C ASN A 156 13.33 -5.93 -14.18
N PHE A 157 12.77 -7.03 -14.64
CA PHE A 157 11.36 -7.16 -14.94
C PHE A 157 10.74 -8.21 -14.04
N ASN A 158 9.77 -7.78 -13.23
CA ASN A 158 9.03 -8.61 -12.30
C ASN A 158 7.55 -8.67 -12.70
N VAL A 159 6.95 -9.83 -12.51
CA VAL A 159 5.50 -10.02 -12.53
C VAL A 159 5.08 -10.40 -11.13
N TYR A 160 4.04 -9.79 -10.61
CA TYR A 160 3.50 -10.13 -9.30
C TYR A 160 1.97 -10.07 -9.28
N THR A 161 1.41 -10.74 -8.32
CA THR A 161 -0.02 -10.68 -8.03
C THR A 161 -0.25 -10.58 -6.55
N GLU A 162 -1.31 -9.89 -6.16
CA GLU A 162 -1.69 -9.69 -4.77
C GLU A 162 -3.18 -10.02 -4.58
N LEU A 163 -3.46 -10.81 -3.56
CA LEU A 163 -4.79 -10.99 -3.00
C LEU A 163 -4.92 -10.02 -1.82
N LEU A 164 -5.95 -9.17 -1.86
CA LEU A 164 -6.28 -8.25 -0.79
C LEU A 164 -7.64 -8.61 -0.24
N ALA A 165 -7.75 -8.72 1.07
CA ALA A 165 -9.03 -8.97 1.72
C ALA A 165 -9.20 -8.03 2.91
N GLN A 166 -10.42 -7.56 3.11
CA GLN A 166 -10.81 -6.82 4.30
C GLN A 166 -12.09 -7.42 4.85
N GLN A 167 -12.17 -7.50 6.16
CA GLN A 167 -13.36 -7.92 6.89
C GLN A 167 -13.65 -6.93 8.02
N SER A 168 -14.85 -6.42 8.08
CA SER A 168 -15.31 -5.56 9.17
C SER A 168 -15.31 -6.29 10.52
N VAL A 169 -14.97 -5.54 11.58
CA VAL A 169 -15.05 -5.99 12.97
C VAL A 169 -16.09 -5.14 13.67
N GLY A 170 -17.18 -5.75 14.10
CA GLY A 170 -18.31 -5.04 14.72
C GLY A 170 -19.66 -5.65 14.31
N ASP A 171 -20.73 -4.87 14.42
CA ASP A 171 -22.09 -5.35 14.17
C ASP A 171 -22.37 -5.49 12.67
N LYS A 172 -21.99 -4.51 11.87
CA LYS A 172 -22.09 -4.57 10.41
C LYS A 172 -21.06 -5.53 9.83
N LYS A 173 -21.52 -6.63 9.22
CA LYS A 173 -20.65 -7.68 8.65
C LYS A 173 -20.45 -7.46 7.16
N THR A 174 -19.36 -6.80 6.80
CA THR A 174 -18.96 -6.59 5.41
C THR A 174 -17.57 -7.17 5.15
N HIS A 175 -17.34 -7.58 3.92
CA HIS A 175 -16.05 -8.08 3.48
C HIS A 175 -15.87 -7.86 1.99
N PHE A 176 -14.61 -7.88 1.55
CA PHE A 176 -14.26 -8.04 0.14
C PHE A 176 -12.97 -8.84 -0.02
N ILE A 177 -12.80 -9.41 -1.19
CA ILE A 177 -11.58 -10.08 -1.66
C ILE A 177 -11.31 -9.58 -3.08
N ASP A 178 -10.14 -9.01 -3.29
CA ASP A 178 -9.67 -8.49 -4.56
C ASP A 178 -8.45 -9.24 -5.05
N LEU A 179 -8.27 -9.25 -6.37
CA LEU A 179 -7.05 -9.68 -7.03
C LEU A 179 -6.41 -8.48 -7.74
N ALA A 180 -5.10 -8.34 -7.58
CA ALA A 180 -4.33 -7.26 -8.17
C ALA A 180 -3.07 -7.81 -8.88
N PRO A 181 -3.18 -8.29 -10.14
CA PRO A 181 -2.01 -8.57 -10.96
C PRO A 181 -1.27 -7.29 -11.32
N ALA A 182 0.07 -7.36 -11.38
CA ALA A 182 0.90 -6.22 -11.68
C ALA A 182 2.24 -6.61 -12.31
N ILE A 183 2.85 -5.63 -12.98
CA ILE A 183 4.21 -5.72 -13.53
C ILE A 183 5.06 -4.59 -12.97
N GLN A 184 6.34 -4.86 -12.81
CA GLN A 184 7.30 -3.92 -12.27
C GLN A 184 8.57 -3.93 -13.12
N PHE A 185 9.03 -2.73 -13.46
CA PHE A 185 10.34 -2.49 -14.06
C PHE A 185 11.22 -1.80 -13.03
N ILE A 186 12.46 -2.30 -12.84
CA ILE A 186 13.47 -1.67 -11.99
C ILE A 186 14.66 -1.31 -12.86
N PHE A 187 14.97 -0.02 -12.91
CA PHE A 187 16.09 0.56 -13.67
C PHE A 187 17.21 0.91 -12.71
N ASN A 188 18.45 0.57 -13.07
CA ASN A 188 19.67 0.94 -12.34
C ASN A 188 19.58 0.60 -10.83
N SER A 189 18.81 -0.41 -10.45
CA SER A 189 18.57 -0.82 -9.06
C SER A 189 18.03 0.27 -8.12
N ASN A 190 17.65 1.44 -8.63
CA ASN A 190 17.24 2.60 -7.84
C ASN A 190 15.89 3.23 -8.24
N SER A 191 15.40 2.96 -9.45
CA SER A 191 14.15 3.49 -9.96
C SER A 191 13.19 2.36 -10.28
N LYS A 192 11.95 2.45 -9.83
CA LYS A 192 10.91 1.44 -10.04
C LYS A 192 9.70 2.07 -10.71
N LEU A 193 9.14 1.36 -11.68
CA LEU A 193 7.89 1.72 -12.34
C LEU A 193 6.95 0.51 -12.24
N ASN A 194 5.77 0.73 -11.66
CA ASN A 194 4.78 -0.33 -11.46
C ASN A 194 3.50 0.00 -12.21
N PHE A 195 2.92 -1.03 -12.83
CA PHE A 195 1.59 -1.01 -13.41
C PHE A 195 0.78 -2.14 -12.81
N GLY A 196 -0.37 -1.83 -12.24
CA GLY A 196 -1.24 -2.81 -11.62
C GLY A 196 -2.69 -2.59 -12.01
N TYR A 197 -3.47 -3.67 -11.95
CA TYR A 197 -4.91 -3.64 -12.12
C TYR A 197 -5.56 -4.42 -10.98
N ARG A 198 -6.38 -3.75 -10.19
CA ARG A 198 -7.12 -4.33 -9.06
C ARG A 198 -8.58 -4.51 -9.44
N PHE A 199 -9.15 -5.66 -9.12
CA PHE A 199 -10.57 -5.94 -9.31
C PHE A 199 -11.10 -6.87 -8.23
N GLN A 200 -12.38 -6.67 -7.89
CA GLN A 200 -13.06 -7.46 -6.89
C GLN A 200 -13.39 -8.85 -7.42
N LEU A 201 -13.03 -9.88 -6.66
CA LEU A 201 -13.43 -11.26 -6.89
C LEU A 201 -14.77 -11.56 -6.18
N ARG A 202 -14.89 -11.09 -4.94
CA ARG A 202 -16.06 -11.31 -4.09
C ARG A 202 -16.15 -10.25 -3.01
N GLY A 203 -17.37 -9.87 -2.62
CA GLY A 203 -17.61 -8.99 -1.49
C GLY A 203 -19.04 -8.47 -1.44
N ASN A 204 -19.38 -7.88 -0.28
CA ASN A 204 -20.63 -7.19 -0.02
C ASN A 204 -20.38 -5.79 0.59
N ALA A 205 -19.12 -5.38 0.70
CA ALA A 205 -18.74 -4.07 1.21
C ALA A 205 -19.09 -2.97 0.20
N ASP A 206 -19.63 -1.86 0.68
CA ASP A 206 -19.78 -0.65 -0.13
C ASP A 206 -18.42 0.05 -0.28
N ARG A 207 -18.07 0.42 -1.51
CA ARG A 207 -16.71 0.83 -1.87
C ARG A 207 -16.69 1.96 -2.88
N ALA A 208 -15.66 2.80 -2.80
CA ALA A 208 -15.43 3.84 -3.79
C ALA A 208 -15.18 3.26 -5.20
N MET A 209 -14.48 2.13 -5.30
CA MET A 209 -14.18 1.47 -6.57
C MET A 209 -13.95 -0.03 -6.40
N GLU A 210 -14.64 -0.83 -7.24
CA GLU A 210 -14.42 -2.28 -7.34
C GLU A 210 -13.30 -2.65 -8.33
N ARG A 211 -12.93 -1.70 -9.20
CA ARG A 211 -11.89 -1.87 -10.23
C ARG A 211 -11.05 -0.61 -10.33
N SER A 212 -9.74 -0.76 -10.35
CA SER A 212 -8.83 0.37 -10.46
C SER A 212 -7.51 0.00 -11.14
N PHE A 213 -6.92 0.99 -11.81
CA PHE A 213 -5.56 0.94 -12.32
C PHE A 213 -4.62 1.66 -11.37
N LEU A 214 -3.46 1.08 -11.16
CA LEU A 214 -2.37 1.67 -10.41
C LEU A 214 -1.19 1.94 -11.35
N LEU A 215 -0.67 3.16 -11.29
CA LEU A 215 0.63 3.52 -11.84
C LEU A 215 1.44 4.13 -10.70
N SER A 216 2.62 3.60 -10.41
CA SER A 216 3.52 4.21 -9.43
C SER A 216 4.95 4.27 -9.95
N PHE A 217 5.63 5.35 -9.60
CA PHE A 217 7.06 5.55 -9.85
C PHE A 217 7.74 5.85 -8.53
N GLU A 218 8.84 5.14 -8.24
CA GLU A 218 9.68 5.32 -7.07
C GLU A 218 11.12 5.55 -7.52
N HIS A 219 11.80 6.51 -6.91
CA HIS A 219 13.23 6.71 -7.10
C HIS A 219 13.93 6.81 -5.75
N THR A 220 15.00 6.04 -5.57
CA THR A 220 15.80 5.98 -4.34
C THR A 220 17.09 6.75 -4.50
N PHE A 221 17.28 7.77 -3.66
CA PHE A 221 18.53 8.51 -3.55
C PHE A 221 19.42 7.89 -2.47
N PHE A 222 20.52 7.24 -2.87
CA PHE A 222 21.48 6.69 -1.92
C PHE A 222 22.35 7.80 -1.32
N ASN A 223 22.55 7.74 0.01
CA ASN A 223 23.41 8.68 0.73
C ASN A 223 23.02 10.18 0.63
N ALA A 224 21.78 10.51 0.30
CA ALA A 224 21.33 11.88 0.09
C ALA A 224 21.59 12.80 1.30
N LEU A 225 21.54 12.27 2.52
CA LEU A 225 21.73 13.02 3.77
C LEU A 225 23.16 12.91 4.35
N ARG A 226 24.08 12.22 3.65
CA ARG A 226 25.45 12.05 4.14
C ARG A 226 26.23 13.35 3.92
N LYS A 227 26.69 13.99 5.00
CA LYS A 227 27.59 15.14 4.90
C LYS A 227 28.87 14.70 4.16
N LYS A 228 29.22 15.36 3.04
CA LYS A 228 30.56 15.21 2.45
C LYS A 228 31.57 15.59 3.52
N LYS A 229 32.50 14.70 3.89
CA LYS A 229 33.68 15.09 4.63
C LYS A 229 34.40 16.13 3.75
N LYS A 230 34.57 17.35 4.26
CA LYS A 230 35.50 18.31 3.68
C LYS A 230 36.88 17.70 3.88
N GLU A 231 37.54 17.35 2.80
CA GLU A 231 39.00 17.12 2.77
C GLU A 231 39.74 18.43 3.00
#